data_66d016e4590aa89213a5bbf54ef803b1
#
_entry.id   66d016e4590aa89213a5bbf54ef803b1
#
_cell.length_a   1.000
_cell.length_b   1.000
_cell.length_c   1.000
_cell.angle_alpha   90.00
_cell.angle_beta   90.00
_cell.angle_gamma   90.00
#
_symmetry.space_group_name_H-M   'P 1'
#
loop_
_entity.id
_entity.type
_entity.pdbx_description
1 polymer ?
#
loop_
_entity_poly.entity_id
_entity_poly.type
_entity_poly.pdbx_seq_one_letter_code
_entity_poly.pdbx_strand_id
1 'polypeptide(L)'
;MSAEENKNLALRSWQIVNQRNPDLIEEFYPPDFVWHEPDQDIRGYEQAKQFVSSFFEAFPDISITVDDVIGEGDQAVTRYTIGGTHQGETEEFGPPTGRQMELEGIAIHRFEDGKIVDEWERYDNLSALQQLGIAPEQ
;
A
#
# COMPACT_ATOMS: atom_id res chain seq x y z
N MET A 1 7.34 -16.79 15.03
CA MET A 1 7.53 -15.39 15.46
C MET A 1 6.38 -14.96 16.36
N SER A 2 6.68 -14.04 17.27
CA SER A 2 5.66 -13.51 18.17
C SER A 2 4.78 -12.47 17.46
N ALA A 3 3.61 -12.20 18.05
CA ALA A 3 2.73 -11.13 17.56
C ALA A 3 3.45 -9.78 17.58
N GLU A 4 4.30 -9.54 18.58
CA GLU A 4 5.07 -8.28 18.65
C GLU A 4 6.07 -8.14 17.52
N GLU A 5 6.77 -9.22 17.18
CA GLU A 5 7.69 -9.22 16.04
C GLU A 5 6.94 -9.00 14.72
N ASN A 6 5.77 -9.62 14.57
CA ASN A 6 4.93 -9.46 13.39
C ASN A 6 4.44 -8.01 13.24
N LYS A 7 4.03 -7.38 14.36
CA LYS A 7 3.65 -5.96 14.35
C LYS A 7 4.79 -5.07 13.88
N ASN A 8 6.00 -5.33 14.37
CA ASN A 8 7.18 -4.55 13.99
C ASN A 8 7.50 -4.73 12.50
N LEU A 9 7.39 -5.95 11.97
CA LEU A 9 7.59 -6.20 10.55
C LEU A 9 6.53 -5.51 9.70
N ALA A 10 5.26 -5.56 10.13
CA ALA A 10 4.18 -4.88 9.41
C ALA A 10 4.45 -3.37 9.33
N LEU A 11 4.86 -2.75 10.44
CA LEU A 11 5.22 -1.34 10.46
C LEU A 11 6.37 -1.03 9.49
N ARG A 12 7.43 -1.85 9.54
CA ARG A 12 8.61 -1.63 8.69
C ARG A 12 8.31 -1.82 7.21
N SER A 13 7.36 -2.70 6.86
CA SER A 13 7.04 -2.96 5.46
C SER A 13 6.50 -1.71 4.74
N TRP A 14 5.90 -0.77 5.46
CA TRP A 14 5.42 0.47 4.87
C TRP A 14 6.55 1.43 4.45
N GLN A 15 7.80 1.12 4.82
CA GLN A 15 8.96 1.86 4.29
C GLN A 15 9.11 1.72 2.78
N ILE A 16 8.53 0.67 2.19
CA ILE A 16 8.46 0.53 0.72
C ILE A 16 7.87 1.81 0.12
N VAL A 17 6.81 2.34 0.73
CA VAL A 17 6.16 3.56 0.28
C VAL A 17 6.99 4.80 0.64
N ASN A 18 7.34 4.96 1.92
CA ASN A 18 8.01 6.19 2.38
C ASN A 18 9.40 6.38 1.82
N GLN A 19 10.09 5.30 1.48
CA GLN A 19 11.40 5.35 0.81
C GLN A 19 11.29 5.29 -0.71
N ARG A 20 10.08 5.07 -1.24
CA ARG A 20 9.82 4.90 -2.67
C ARG A 20 10.75 3.87 -3.29
N ASN A 21 10.89 2.73 -2.62
CA ASN A 21 11.85 1.70 -3.01
C ASN A 21 11.13 0.37 -3.23
N PRO A 22 10.76 0.05 -4.48
CA PRO A 22 10.09 -1.23 -4.78
C PRO A 22 10.92 -2.45 -4.41
N ASP A 23 12.24 -2.33 -4.41
CA ASP A 23 13.13 -3.47 -4.11
C ASP A 23 13.02 -3.95 -2.66
N LEU A 24 12.54 -3.10 -1.75
CA LEU A 24 12.29 -3.50 -0.36
C LEU A 24 11.20 -4.56 -0.24
N ILE A 25 10.38 -4.75 -1.26
CA ILE A 25 9.35 -5.80 -1.26
C ILE A 25 9.99 -7.16 -1.01
N GLU A 26 11.16 -7.43 -1.62
CA GLU A 26 11.84 -8.72 -1.46
C GLU A 26 12.34 -8.96 -0.04
N GLU A 27 12.51 -7.91 0.74
CA GLU A 27 12.92 -8.02 2.15
C GLU A 27 11.78 -8.53 3.04
N PHE A 28 10.54 -8.11 2.77
CA PHE A 28 9.39 -8.36 3.65
C PHE A 28 8.47 -9.48 3.17
N TYR A 29 8.52 -9.85 1.89
CA TYR A 29 7.60 -10.79 1.27
C TYR A 29 8.37 -11.94 0.61
N PRO A 30 7.84 -13.20 0.66
CA PRO A 30 8.42 -14.30 -0.08
C PRO A 30 8.02 -14.24 -1.56
N PRO A 31 8.68 -15.02 -2.46
CA PRO A 31 8.38 -14.93 -3.90
C PRO A 31 6.94 -15.20 -4.31
N ASP A 32 6.21 -15.97 -3.51
CA ASP A 32 4.85 -16.41 -3.85
C ASP A 32 3.74 -15.68 -3.06
N PHE A 33 4.06 -14.50 -2.52
CA PHE A 33 3.09 -13.73 -1.76
C PHE A 33 1.95 -13.21 -2.65
N VAL A 34 0.84 -12.84 -2.00
CA VAL A 34 -0.31 -12.24 -2.67
C VAL A 34 -0.77 -11.01 -1.90
N TRP A 35 -0.95 -9.91 -2.62
CA TRP A 35 -1.66 -8.73 -2.13
C TRP A 35 -3.08 -8.78 -2.67
N HIS A 36 -4.05 -8.82 -1.78
CA HIS A 36 -5.48 -8.82 -2.12
C HIS A 36 -5.97 -7.37 -2.07
N GLU A 37 -5.87 -6.69 -3.21
CA GLU A 37 -6.34 -5.32 -3.35
C GLU A 37 -7.86 -5.30 -3.53
N PRO A 38 -8.52 -4.14 -3.37
CA PRO A 38 -10.00 -4.10 -3.43
C PRO A 38 -10.59 -4.67 -4.73
N ASP A 39 -9.89 -4.54 -5.85
CA ASP A 39 -10.41 -4.91 -7.17
C ASP A 39 -9.57 -5.95 -7.90
N GLN A 40 -8.45 -6.40 -7.34
CA GLN A 40 -7.57 -7.36 -8.00
C GLN A 40 -6.59 -7.98 -7.00
N ASP A 41 -6.01 -9.13 -7.39
CA ASP A 41 -4.89 -9.72 -6.67
C ASP A 41 -3.59 -9.38 -7.40
N ILE A 42 -2.59 -8.99 -6.62
CA ILE A 42 -1.22 -8.75 -7.09
C ILE A 42 -0.37 -9.92 -6.60
N ARG A 43 0.28 -10.62 -7.51
CA ARG A 43 1.03 -11.84 -7.18
C ARG A 43 2.50 -11.70 -7.57
N GLY A 44 3.39 -11.93 -6.59
CA GLY A 44 4.82 -11.97 -6.81
C GLY A 44 5.49 -10.61 -6.99
N TYR A 45 6.81 -10.65 -7.04
CA TYR A 45 7.62 -9.42 -7.00
C TYR A 45 7.42 -8.52 -8.21
N GLU A 46 7.37 -9.10 -9.42
CA GLU A 46 7.29 -8.28 -10.62
C GLU A 46 6.00 -7.46 -10.67
N GLN A 47 4.87 -8.13 -10.44
CA GLN A 47 3.58 -7.43 -10.42
C GLN A 47 3.51 -6.39 -9.30
N ALA A 48 4.05 -6.74 -8.12
CA ALA A 48 4.04 -5.83 -6.97
C ALA A 48 4.89 -4.59 -7.21
N LYS A 49 6.09 -4.76 -7.78
CA LYS A 49 6.97 -3.62 -8.08
C LYS A 49 6.35 -2.69 -9.12
N GLN A 50 5.70 -3.25 -10.14
CA GLN A 50 4.98 -2.45 -11.14
C GLN A 50 3.82 -1.69 -10.50
N PHE A 51 3.08 -2.34 -9.62
CA PHE A 51 1.93 -1.76 -8.94
C PHE A 51 2.35 -0.55 -8.09
N VAL A 52 3.35 -0.70 -7.22
CA VAL A 52 3.80 0.41 -6.38
C VAL A 52 4.49 1.50 -7.19
N SER A 53 5.24 1.13 -8.22
CA SER A 53 5.92 2.11 -9.10
C SER A 53 4.92 3.02 -9.79
N SER A 54 3.75 2.50 -10.17
CA SER A 54 2.68 3.28 -10.75
C SER A 54 2.22 4.40 -9.79
N PHE A 55 2.09 4.08 -8.50
CA PHE A 55 1.75 5.10 -7.50
C PHE A 55 2.86 6.13 -7.32
N PHE A 56 4.13 5.69 -7.36
CA PHE A 56 5.26 6.59 -7.21
C PHE A 56 5.36 7.56 -8.40
N GLU A 57 5.02 7.09 -9.59
CA GLU A 57 4.97 7.94 -10.79
C GLU A 57 3.83 8.96 -10.72
N ALA A 58 2.65 8.51 -10.32
CA ALA A 58 1.48 9.39 -10.22
C ALA A 58 1.64 10.40 -9.07
N PHE A 59 2.21 9.96 -7.95
CA PHE A 59 2.35 10.76 -6.74
C PHE A 59 3.81 10.76 -6.26
N PRO A 60 4.67 11.60 -6.86
CA PRO A 60 6.09 11.61 -6.49
C PRO A 60 6.36 11.93 -5.01
N ASP A 61 5.43 12.60 -4.35
CA ASP A 61 5.52 12.97 -2.93
C ASP A 61 4.71 12.04 -2.02
N ILE A 62 4.29 10.88 -2.51
CA ILE A 62 3.46 9.95 -1.73
C ILE A 62 4.11 9.62 -0.39
N SER A 63 3.31 9.64 0.67
CA SER A 63 3.76 9.25 2.00
C SER A 63 2.64 8.52 2.73
N ILE A 64 3.03 7.69 3.69
CA ILE A 64 2.10 6.93 4.51
C ILE A 64 2.46 7.12 5.98
N THR A 65 1.42 7.29 6.81
CA THR A 65 1.53 7.30 8.26
C THR A 65 0.71 6.13 8.78
N VAL A 66 1.31 5.29 9.60
CA VAL A 66 0.58 4.20 10.26
C VAL A 66 0.00 4.77 11.56
N ASP A 67 -1.33 4.82 11.62
CA ASP A 67 -2.05 5.41 12.74
C ASP A 67 -2.25 4.42 13.89
N ASP A 68 -2.30 3.12 13.58
CA ASP A 68 -2.51 2.08 14.58
C ASP A 68 -1.97 0.75 14.07
N VAL A 69 -1.52 -0.11 15.00
CA VAL A 69 -1.09 -1.47 14.67
C VAL A 69 -1.54 -2.42 15.78
N ILE A 70 -2.15 -3.53 15.36
CA ILE A 70 -2.67 -4.57 16.25
C ILE A 70 -2.12 -5.90 15.75
N GLY A 71 -1.72 -6.78 16.66
CA GLY A 71 -1.21 -8.11 16.29
C GLY A 71 -1.78 -9.19 17.16
N GLU A 72 -2.08 -10.34 16.55
CA GLU A 72 -2.56 -11.53 17.24
C GLU A 72 -2.19 -12.76 16.40
N GLY A 73 -1.60 -13.77 17.03
CA GLY A 73 -1.21 -14.99 16.33
C GLY A 73 -0.25 -14.70 15.19
N ASP A 74 -0.59 -15.17 14.00
CA ASP A 74 0.22 -14.98 12.80
C ASP A 74 -0.23 -13.78 11.96
N GLN A 75 -1.04 -12.89 12.53
CA GLN A 75 -1.57 -11.73 11.80
C GLN A 75 -1.27 -10.42 12.51
N ALA A 76 -1.12 -9.37 11.72
CA ALA A 76 -1.09 -8.00 12.22
C ALA A 76 -1.98 -7.13 11.34
N VAL A 77 -2.56 -6.10 11.93
CA VAL A 77 -3.41 -5.13 11.22
C VAL A 77 -2.76 -3.76 11.36
N THR A 78 -2.62 -3.05 10.25
CA THR A 78 -2.21 -1.65 10.25
C THR A 78 -3.35 -0.80 9.72
N ARG A 79 -3.64 0.29 10.44
CA ARG A 79 -4.57 1.34 9.96
C ARG A 79 -3.70 2.53 9.61
N TYR A 80 -3.89 3.08 8.42
CA TYR A 80 -2.96 4.07 7.88
C TYR A 80 -3.67 5.20 7.15
N THR A 81 -2.94 6.31 6.99
CA THR A 81 -3.33 7.44 6.16
C THR A 81 -2.25 7.61 5.09
N ILE A 82 -2.66 7.67 3.85
CA ILE A 82 -1.75 7.85 2.71
C ILE A 82 -2.15 9.12 1.97
N GLY A 83 -1.15 9.89 1.53
CA GLY A 83 -1.41 11.13 0.83
C GLY A 83 -0.36 11.45 -0.20
N GLY A 84 -0.72 12.27 -1.17
CA GLY A 84 0.18 12.71 -2.21
C GLY A 84 -0.47 13.69 -3.16
N THR A 85 0.35 14.27 -4.04
CA THR A 85 -0.08 15.21 -5.07
C THR A 85 0.02 14.55 -6.43
N HIS A 86 -1.06 14.60 -7.20
CA HIS A 86 -1.13 13.99 -8.53
C HIS A 86 -0.34 14.83 -9.53
N GLN A 87 0.92 14.50 -9.74
CA GLN A 87 1.84 15.24 -10.59
C GLN A 87 2.38 14.45 -11.78
N GLY A 88 2.16 13.12 -11.81
CA GLY A 88 2.64 12.26 -12.89
C GLY A 88 1.50 11.63 -13.68
N GLU A 89 1.70 11.46 -14.98
CA GLU A 89 0.74 10.78 -15.84
C GLU A 89 0.96 9.26 -15.78
N THR A 90 -0.13 8.50 -15.58
CA THR A 90 -0.13 7.05 -15.63
C THR A 90 -1.40 6.57 -16.33
N GLU A 91 -1.40 5.32 -16.79
CA GLU A 91 -2.60 4.74 -17.38
C GLU A 91 -3.76 4.69 -16.39
N GLU A 92 -3.46 4.41 -15.12
CA GLU A 92 -4.48 4.24 -14.10
C GLU A 92 -5.15 5.56 -13.72
N PHE A 93 -4.36 6.63 -13.55
CA PHE A 93 -4.86 7.91 -13.07
C PHE A 93 -5.00 8.98 -14.17
N GLY A 94 -4.46 8.72 -15.36
CA GLY A 94 -4.50 9.66 -16.46
C GLY A 94 -3.56 10.85 -16.31
N PRO A 95 -3.84 11.95 -17.02
CA PRO A 95 -3.00 13.15 -16.94
C PRO A 95 -2.98 13.75 -15.53
N PRO A 96 -1.87 14.39 -15.13
CA PRO A 96 -1.77 14.96 -13.80
C PRO A 96 -2.77 16.09 -13.56
N THR A 97 -3.46 16.05 -12.42
CA THR A 97 -4.45 17.06 -12.06
C THR A 97 -3.88 18.18 -11.19
N GLY A 98 -2.70 17.96 -10.60
CA GLY A 98 -2.10 18.88 -9.64
C GLY A 98 -2.79 18.90 -8.28
N ARG A 99 -3.81 18.07 -8.09
CA ARG A 99 -4.58 18.03 -6.84
C ARG A 99 -3.96 17.10 -5.84
N GLN A 100 -4.21 17.39 -4.56
CA GLN A 100 -3.81 16.52 -3.46
C GLN A 100 -4.92 15.54 -3.15
N MET A 101 -4.53 14.33 -2.74
CA MET A 101 -5.46 13.35 -2.20
C MET A 101 -4.96 12.84 -0.87
N GLU A 102 -5.89 12.44 -0.02
CA GLU A 102 -5.61 11.77 1.24
C GLU A 102 -6.67 10.70 1.44
N LEU A 103 -6.24 9.49 1.78
CA LEU A 103 -7.16 8.40 2.06
C LEU A 103 -6.70 7.60 3.26
N GLU A 104 -7.67 7.01 3.95
CA GLU A 104 -7.42 6.09 5.03
C GLU A 104 -7.61 4.67 4.52
N GLY A 105 -6.84 3.75 5.07
CA GLY A 105 -6.93 2.34 4.72
C GLY A 105 -6.59 1.45 5.88
N ILE A 106 -6.88 0.16 5.68
CA ILE A 106 -6.58 -0.90 6.64
C ILE A 106 -5.96 -2.05 5.86
N ALA A 107 -4.85 -2.57 6.37
CA ALA A 107 -4.21 -3.76 5.83
C ALA A 107 -4.18 -4.85 6.90
N ILE A 108 -4.49 -6.07 6.48
CA ILE A 108 -4.27 -7.26 7.30
C ILE A 108 -3.10 -8.01 6.70
N HIS A 109 -2.07 -8.24 7.51
CA HIS A 109 -0.84 -8.93 7.11
C HIS A 109 -0.82 -10.32 7.77
N ARG A 110 -0.66 -11.38 6.97
CA ARG A 110 -0.48 -12.73 7.51
C ARG A 110 0.95 -13.17 7.30
N PHE A 111 1.57 -13.72 8.34
CA PHE A 111 2.99 -14.05 8.39
C PHE A 111 3.24 -15.55 8.42
N GLU A 112 4.29 -15.98 7.71
CA GLU A 112 4.86 -17.31 7.82
C GLU A 112 6.38 -17.16 7.70
N ASP A 113 7.11 -17.81 8.59
CA ASP A 113 8.59 -17.86 8.57
C ASP A 113 9.24 -16.47 8.46
N GLY A 114 8.68 -15.50 9.16
CA GLY A 114 9.24 -14.15 9.20
C GLY A 114 8.97 -13.29 7.97
N LYS A 115 8.04 -13.71 7.11
CA LYS A 115 7.65 -12.98 5.90
C LYS A 115 6.14 -12.81 5.84
N ILE A 116 5.70 -11.78 5.12
CA ILE A 116 4.28 -11.54 4.88
C ILE A 116 3.87 -12.33 3.65
N VAL A 117 3.01 -13.32 3.83
CA VAL A 117 2.62 -14.22 2.72
C VAL A 117 1.30 -13.82 2.06
N ASP A 118 0.39 -13.22 2.82
CA ASP A 118 -0.85 -12.62 2.31
C ASP A 118 -1.05 -11.27 2.96
N GLU A 119 -1.60 -10.35 2.20
CA GLU A 119 -1.95 -9.03 2.72
C GLU A 119 -3.26 -8.59 2.07
N TRP A 120 -4.23 -8.23 2.89
CA TRP A 120 -5.53 -7.73 2.43
C TRP A 120 -5.54 -6.23 2.63
N GLU A 121 -5.80 -5.49 1.53
CA GLU A 121 -5.86 -4.03 1.54
C GLU A 121 -7.29 -3.57 1.33
N ARG A 122 -7.75 -2.64 2.17
CA ARG A 122 -9.05 -2.00 1.96
C ARG A 122 -8.91 -0.51 2.20
N TYR A 123 -9.23 0.27 1.19
CA TYR A 123 -9.15 1.73 1.25
C TYR A 123 -10.22 2.33 0.34
N ASP A 124 -10.54 3.61 0.58
CA ASP A 124 -11.58 4.30 -0.16
C ASP A 124 -11.05 4.91 -1.45
N ASN A 125 -10.90 4.06 -2.47
CA ASN A 125 -10.37 4.48 -3.76
C ASN A 125 -11.29 5.49 -4.47
N LEU A 126 -12.61 5.36 -4.29
CA LEU A 126 -13.56 6.31 -4.89
C LEU A 126 -13.34 7.72 -4.33
N SER A 127 -13.15 7.83 -3.01
CA SER A 127 -12.84 9.13 -2.38
C SER A 127 -11.57 9.74 -2.96
N ALA A 128 -10.52 8.93 -3.14
CA ALA A 128 -9.28 9.42 -3.73
C ALA A 128 -9.51 9.97 -5.14
N LEU A 129 -10.23 9.22 -5.97
CA LEU A 129 -10.53 9.65 -7.35
C LEU A 129 -11.38 10.91 -7.38
N GLN A 130 -12.33 11.05 -6.44
CA GLN A 130 -13.15 12.26 -6.32
C GLN A 130 -12.31 13.47 -5.92
N GLN A 131 -11.40 13.30 -4.97
CA GLN A 131 -10.48 14.37 -4.54
C GLN A 131 -9.61 14.84 -5.69
N LEU A 132 -9.20 13.94 -6.57
CA LEU A 132 -8.40 14.27 -7.74
C LEU A 132 -9.23 14.84 -8.89
N GLY A 133 -10.57 14.79 -8.81
CA GLY A 133 -11.45 15.25 -9.87
C GLY A 133 -11.54 14.28 -11.05
N ILE A 134 -11.13 13.04 -10.88
CA ILE A 134 -11.18 11.99 -11.91
C ILE A 134 -12.53 11.28 -11.90
N ALA A 135 -13.16 11.17 -10.73
CA ALA A 135 -14.50 10.61 -10.58
C ALA A 135 -15.48 11.67 -10.14
N PRO A 136 -16.78 11.55 -10.52
CA PRO A 136 -17.78 12.53 -10.10
C PRO A 136 -17.96 12.59 -8.60
N GLU A 137 -18.10 13.80 -8.05
CA GLU A 137 -18.51 14.01 -6.67
C GLU A 137 -20.02 13.85 -6.58
N GLN A 138 -20.50 13.37 -5.41
CA GLN A 138 -21.92 13.24 -5.15
C GLN A 138 -22.40 14.31 -4.18
#